data_eaecf991987bc14d7642963eab739d50
#
_entry.id   eaecf991987bc14d7642963eab739d50
#
_cell.length_a   1.000
_cell.length_b   1.000
_cell.length_c   1.000
_cell.angle_alpha   90.00
_cell.angle_beta   90.00
_cell.angle_gamma   90.00
#
_symmetry.space_group_name_H-M   'P 1'
#
loop_
_entity.id
_entity.type
_entity.pdbx_description
1 polymer ?
#
loop_
_entity_poly.entity_id
_entity_poly.type
_entity_poly.pdbx_seq_one_letter_code
_entity_poly.pdbx_strand_id
1 'polypeptide(L)'
;MGEEKKGFFKRLVSGLTKTRDNIVSGMDSIFHGFSKIDDDFYEELEETLIMGDLGVRATMDIIEDLKVKVKEQHIKEPIECRQLVIDSIREQMDVGEIAYEFENRQSVVFVIGVNGVGKTTTIGKLAGKLKAQNRKVILAAADTFRAAAGEQLKEWSNRAGVEMIGGQEGADPASVVYDAVAAAKARRADVLLCDTAGRLHNKKNLMEELKKINRVIDREYPDAFRETLVVLDATTGQNALAQAKEFNEVTDITGIVLTKMDGTAKGGIAVAIQSELGIPVKYIGVGETIDDLQKFDSEEFVNALFYREEERP
;
A
#
# COMPACT_ATOMS: atom_id res chain seq x y z
N MET A 1 -22.79 -4.00 -5.49
CA MET A 1 -21.44 -3.44 -5.66
C MET A 1 -21.59 -2.12 -6.40
N GLY A 2 -21.26 -1.00 -5.77
CA GLY A 2 -21.56 0.33 -6.31
C GLY A 2 -20.79 0.63 -7.61
N GLU A 3 -21.32 1.54 -8.42
CA GLU A 3 -20.69 1.99 -9.68
C GLU A 3 -19.24 2.51 -9.45
N GLU A 4 -18.94 3.06 -8.28
CA GLU A 4 -17.63 3.55 -7.86
C GLU A 4 -16.57 2.44 -7.80
N LYS A 5 -16.89 1.28 -7.21
CA LYS A 5 -15.98 0.11 -7.19
C LYS A 5 -15.69 -0.40 -8.60
N LYS A 6 -16.70 -0.42 -9.48
CA LYS A 6 -16.51 -0.82 -10.88
C LYS A 6 -15.57 0.16 -11.62
N GLY A 7 -15.71 1.46 -11.37
CA GLY A 7 -14.84 2.48 -11.96
C GLY A 7 -13.38 2.37 -11.49
N PHE A 8 -13.18 2.14 -10.18
CA PHE A 8 -11.85 1.91 -9.60
C PHE A 8 -11.18 0.68 -10.20
N PHE A 9 -11.89 -0.45 -10.19
CA PHE A 9 -11.37 -1.71 -10.71
C PHE A 9 -10.99 -1.60 -12.19
N LYS A 10 -11.82 -0.93 -13.02
CA LYS A 10 -11.51 -0.68 -14.43
C LYS A 10 -10.21 0.12 -14.61
N ARG A 11 -9.96 1.13 -13.76
CA ARG A 11 -8.69 1.88 -13.78
C ARG A 11 -7.50 1.03 -13.33
N LEU A 12 -7.67 0.21 -12.30
CA LEU A 12 -6.63 -0.73 -11.87
C LEU A 12 -6.25 -1.71 -12.98
N VAL A 13 -7.23 -2.34 -13.61
CA VAL A 13 -7.02 -3.25 -14.75
C VAL A 13 -6.33 -2.55 -15.91
N SER A 14 -6.78 -1.33 -16.26
CA SER A 14 -6.15 -0.53 -17.31
C SER A 14 -4.71 -0.18 -16.96
N GLY A 15 -4.44 0.20 -15.70
CA GLY A 15 -3.09 0.52 -15.22
C GLY A 15 -2.15 -0.69 -15.26
N LEU A 16 -2.65 -1.86 -14.88
CA LEU A 16 -1.85 -3.09 -14.84
C LEU A 16 -1.72 -3.80 -16.19
N THR A 17 -2.33 -3.29 -17.27
CA THR A 17 -2.33 -3.96 -18.58
C THR A 17 -0.93 -4.33 -19.05
N LYS A 18 0.02 -3.41 -18.98
CA LYS A 18 1.41 -3.67 -19.44
C LYS A 18 2.11 -4.72 -18.57
N THR A 19 1.92 -4.65 -17.25
CA THR A 19 2.47 -5.65 -16.32
C THR A 19 1.88 -7.01 -16.61
N ARG A 20 0.55 -7.08 -16.74
CA ARG A 20 -0.17 -8.31 -17.07
C ARG A 20 0.31 -8.91 -18.40
N ASP A 21 0.36 -8.12 -19.46
CA ASP A 21 0.72 -8.63 -20.78
C ASP A 21 2.14 -9.21 -20.78
N ASN A 22 3.07 -8.64 -20.02
CA ASN A 22 4.42 -9.17 -19.87
C ASN A 22 4.45 -10.48 -19.08
N ILE A 23 3.79 -10.52 -17.90
CA ILE A 23 3.78 -11.71 -17.04
C ILE A 23 3.01 -12.85 -17.71
N VAL A 24 1.80 -12.59 -18.20
CA VAL A 24 0.94 -13.62 -18.81
C VAL A 24 1.56 -14.19 -20.07
N SER A 25 2.12 -13.35 -20.96
CA SER A 25 2.79 -13.88 -22.18
C SER A 25 3.98 -14.75 -21.84
N GLY A 26 4.79 -14.38 -20.84
CA GLY A 26 5.91 -15.19 -20.37
C GLY A 26 5.45 -16.53 -19.80
N MET A 27 4.48 -16.48 -18.88
CA MET A 27 3.90 -17.67 -18.28
C MET A 27 3.24 -18.60 -19.30
N ASP A 28 2.44 -18.06 -20.23
CA ASP A 28 1.77 -18.85 -21.27
C ASP A 28 2.80 -19.54 -22.17
N SER A 29 3.92 -18.88 -22.50
CA SER A 29 5.01 -19.48 -23.27
C SER A 29 5.62 -20.68 -22.54
N ILE A 30 5.78 -20.59 -21.23
CA ILE A 30 6.35 -21.68 -20.41
C ILE A 30 5.33 -22.83 -20.29
N PHE A 31 4.09 -22.54 -19.89
CA PHE A 31 3.08 -23.55 -19.64
C PHE A 31 2.68 -24.35 -20.90
N HIS A 32 2.80 -23.76 -22.10
CA HIS A 32 2.55 -24.43 -23.37
C HIS A 32 3.82 -24.95 -24.05
N GLY A 33 4.99 -24.40 -23.71
CA GLY A 33 6.27 -24.76 -24.35
C GLY A 33 6.94 -25.99 -23.75
N PHE A 34 6.74 -26.22 -22.46
CA PHE A 34 7.33 -27.39 -21.78
C PHE A 34 6.42 -28.62 -21.88
N SER A 35 7.01 -29.78 -22.07
CA SER A 35 6.32 -31.07 -22.13
C SER A 35 6.32 -31.82 -20.78
N LYS A 36 7.06 -31.34 -19.79
CA LYS A 36 7.19 -31.91 -18.44
C LYS A 36 7.55 -30.85 -17.43
N ILE A 37 7.28 -31.15 -16.17
CA ILE A 37 7.61 -30.31 -15.02
C ILE A 37 8.96 -30.81 -14.46
N ASP A 38 10.04 -30.14 -14.84
CA ASP A 38 11.41 -30.44 -14.39
C ASP A 38 12.12 -29.17 -13.91
N ASP A 39 13.40 -29.26 -13.61
CA ASP A 39 14.18 -28.13 -13.07
C ASP A 39 14.23 -26.97 -14.08
N ASP A 40 14.38 -27.25 -15.37
CA ASP A 40 14.39 -26.22 -16.43
C ASP A 40 13.06 -25.45 -16.47
N PHE A 41 11.91 -26.16 -16.29
CA PHE A 41 10.60 -25.53 -16.20
C PHE A 41 10.50 -24.55 -15.01
N TYR A 42 11.01 -24.96 -13.83
CA TYR A 42 10.98 -24.09 -12.64
C TYR A 42 11.93 -22.90 -12.79
N GLU A 43 13.11 -23.06 -13.38
CA GLU A 43 14.07 -21.99 -13.61
C GLU A 43 13.51 -20.92 -14.56
N GLU A 44 12.90 -21.31 -15.69
CA GLU A 44 12.27 -20.38 -16.63
C GLU A 44 11.07 -19.64 -15.99
N LEU A 45 10.27 -20.35 -15.17
CA LEU A 45 9.15 -19.74 -14.47
C LEU A 45 9.64 -18.71 -13.43
N GLU A 46 10.69 -19.05 -12.66
CA GLU A 46 11.32 -18.15 -11.72
C GLU A 46 11.82 -16.88 -12.41
N GLU A 47 12.55 -17.00 -13.52
CA GLU A 47 13.04 -15.87 -14.29
C GLU A 47 11.89 -14.97 -14.78
N THR A 48 10.82 -15.57 -15.30
CA THR A 48 9.65 -14.85 -15.78
C THR A 48 8.94 -14.06 -14.68
N LEU A 49 8.77 -14.63 -13.49
CA LEU A 49 8.15 -13.96 -12.36
C LEU A 49 9.01 -12.80 -11.82
N ILE A 50 10.34 -12.99 -11.79
CA ILE A 50 11.28 -11.92 -11.40
C ILE A 50 11.24 -10.77 -12.42
N MET A 51 11.22 -11.07 -13.72
CA MET A 51 11.09 -10.06 -14.78
C MET A 51 9.73 -9.32 -14.72
N GLY A 52 8.72 -9.93 -14.15
CA GLY A 52 7.42 -9.34 -13.86
C GLY A 52 7.39 -8.42 -12.64
N ASP A 53 8.55 -8.07 -12.08
CA ASP A 53 8.72 -7.25 -10.87
C ASP A 53 8.13 -7.87 -9.57
N LEU A 54 7.87 -9.20 -9.53
CA LEU A 54 7.36 -9.86 -8.32
C LEU A 54 8.42 -9.93 -7.20
N GLY A 55 9.69 -9.73 -7.55
CA GLY A 55 10.81 -9.80 -6.61
C GLY A 55 11.31 -11.22 -6.33
N VAL A 56 12.58 -11.32 -5.96
CA VAL A 56 13.26 -12.62 -5.80
C VAL A 56 12.65 -13.47 -4.70
N ARG A 57 12.40 -12.86 -3.52
CA ARG A 57 11.88 -13.60 -2.36
C ARG A 57 10.49 -14.16 -2.62
N ALA A 58 9.56 -13.33 -3.08
CA ALA A 58 8.20 -13.79 -3.40
C ALA A 58 8.22 -14.90 -4.45
N THR A 59 9.05 -14.74 -5.47
CA THR A 59 9.20 -15.77 -6.53
C THR A 59 9.72 -17.08 -5.97
N MET A 60 10.74 -17.07 -5.12
CA MET A 60 11.25 -18.28 -4.48
C MET A 60 10.19 -18.98 -3.64
N ASP A 61 9.45 -18.23 -2.84
CA ASP A 61 8.36 -18.76 -2.00
C ASP A 61 7.25 -19.38 -2.87
N ILE A 62 6.90 -18.74 -4.02
CA ILE A 62 5.93 -19.26 -4.99
C ILE A 62 6.40 -20.56 -5.64
N ILE A 63 7.66 -20.61 -6.07
CA ILE A 63 8.23 -21.81 -6.73
C ILE A 63 8.34 -22.97 -5.73
N GLU A 64 8.71 -22.72 -4.48
CA GLU A 64 8.78 -23.75 -3.44
C GLU A 64 7.38 -24.31 -3.13
N ASP A 65 6.38 -23.45 -2.96
CA ASP A 65 4.97 -23.84 -2.77
C ASP A 65 4.46 -24.65 -3.98
N LEU A 66 4.76 -24.20 -5.18
CA LEU A 66 4.40 -24.91 -6.42
C LEU A 66 5.01 -26.32 -6.47
N LYS A 67 6.30 -26.49 -6.14
CA LYS A 67 6.97 -27.79 -6.08
C LYS A 67 6.28 -28.74 -5.10
N VAL A 68 5.85 -28.23 -3.94
CA VAL A 68 5.10 -29.02 -2.96
C VAL A 68 3.74 -29.43 -3.50
N LYS A 69 2.96 -28.49 -4.04
CA LYS A 69 1.60 -28.73 -4.57
C LYS A 69 1.63 -29.69 -5.77
N VAL A 70 2.61 -29.55 -6.68
CA VAL A 70 2.80 -30.46 -7.84
C VAL A 70 3.01 -31.89 -7.35
N LYS A 71 3.83 -32.11 -6.33
CA LYS A 71 4.10 -33.42 -5.78
C LYS A 71 2.90 -34.01 -5.06
N GLU A 72 2.22 -33.24 -4.21
CA GLU A 72 1.06 -33.67 -3.42
C GLU A 72 -0.15 -34.00 -4.28
N GLN A 73 -0.40 -33.18 -5.32
CA GLN A 73 -1.56 -33.35 -6.21
C GLN A 73 -1.24 -34.23 -7.43
N HIS A 74 0.01 -34.75 -7.53
CA HIS A 74 0.46 -35.59 -8.66
C HIS A 74 0.27 -34.93 -10.03
N ILE A 75 0.49 -33.61 -10.11
CA ILE A 75 0.41 -32.83 -11.34
C ILE A 75 1.48 -33.30 -12.33
N LYS A 76 1.09 -33.50 -13.59
CA LYS A 76 2.00 -33.97 -14.65
C LYS A 76 2.17 -32.98 -15.79
N GLU A 77 1.13 -32.20 -16.06
CA GLU A 77 1.11 -31.28 -17.18
C GLU A 77 1.47 -29.87 -16.72
N PRO A 78 2.44 -29.18 -17.35
CA PRO A 78 2.84 -27.82 -16.99
C PRO A 78 1.66 -26.83 -16.94
N ILE A 79 0.69 -26.97 -17.82
CA ILE A 79 -0.47 -26.06 -17.89
C ILE A 79 -1.31 -26.08 -16.59
N GLU A 80 -1.34 -27.18 -15.86
CA GLU A 80 -2.05 -27.29 -14.59
C GLU A 80 -1.39 -26.45 -13.47
N CYS A 81 -0.10 -26.15 -13.62
CA CYS A 81 0.64 -25.31 -12.67
C CYS A 81 0.22 -23.84 -12.71
N ARG A 82 -0.38 -23.37 -13.82
CA ARG A 82 -0.74 -21.96 -13.99
C ARG A 82 -1.65 -21.46 -12.86
N GLN A 83 -2.70 -22.20 -12.56
CA GLN A 83 -3.65 -21.80 -11.51
C GLN A 83 -3.02 -21.87 -10.12
N LEU A 84 -2.16 -22.85 -9.86
CA LEU A 84 -1.46 -22.99 -8.59
C LEU A 84 -0.54 -21.79 -8.31
N VAL A 85 0.16 -21.28 -9.32
CA VAL A 85 0.97 -20.06 -9.20
C VAL A 85 0.10 -18.84 -8.86
N ILE A 86 -1.01 -18.67 -9.56
CA ILE A 86 -1.95 -17.56 -9.34
C ILE A 86 -2.53 -17.61 -7.91
N ASP A 87 -2.91 -18.80 -7.45
CA ASP A 87 -3.47 -19.00 -6.12
C ASP A 87 -2.41 -18.77 -5.02
N SER A 88 -1.16 -19.20 -5.23
CA SER A 88 -0.06 -18.92 -4.31
C SER A 88 0.18 -17.42 -4.16
N ILE A 89 0.17 -16.66 -5.26
CA ILE A 89 0.29 -15.20 -5.21
C ILE A 89 -0.90 -14.57 -4.46
N ARG A 90 -2.12 -15.06 -4.69
CA ARG A 90 -3.32 -14.57 -3.99
C ARG A 90 -3.23 -14.81 -2.49
N GLU A 91 -2.81 -16.00 -2.07
CA GLU A 91 -2.62 -16.35 -0.66
C GLU A 91 -1.56 -15.47 0.01
N GLN A 92 -0.43 -15.20 -0.67
CA GLN A 92 0.62 -14.32 -0.15
C GLN A 92 0.15 -12.86 0.00
N MET A 93 -0.78 -12.43 -0.83
CA MET A 93 -1.28 -11.04 -0.83
C MET A 93 -2.49 -10.82 0.07
N ASP A 94 -3.06 -11.86 0.68
CA ASP A 94 -4.18 -11.69 1.60
C ASP A 94 -3.71 -11.03 2.90
N VAL A 95 -4.35 -9.89 3.24
CA VAL A 95 -3.99 -9.11 4.43
C VAL A 95 -4.95 -9.32 5.61
N GLY A 96 -6.10 -9.95 5.35
CA GLY A 96 -7.15 -10.17 6.33
C GLY A 96 -7.81 -8.88 6.87
N GLU A 97 -8.92 -9.04 7.59
CA GLU A 97 -9.69 -7.91 8.14
C GLU A 97 -8.97 -7.17 9.28
N ILE A 98 -8.12 -7.87 10.05
CA ILE A 98 -7.35 -7.30 11.18
C ILE A 98 -6.44 -6.15 10.72
N ALA A 99 -6.00 -6.16 9.47
CA ALA A 99 -5.18 -5.10 8.89
C ALA A 99 -5.82 -3.72 8.98
N TYR A 100 -7.15 -3.63 9.09
CA TYR A 100 -7.92 -2.38 9.11
C TYR A 100 -8.54 -2.06 10.49
N GLU A 101 -8.10 -2.72 11.55
CA GLU A 101 -8.65 -2.53 12.90
C GLU A 101 -8.60 -1.07 13.36
N PHE A 102 -7.59 -0.30 12.91
CA PHE A 102 -7.45 1.12 13.22
C PHE A 102 -8.64 1.98 12.76
N GLU A 103 -9.37 1.58 11.73
CA GLU A 103 -10.56 2.31 11.27
C GLU A 103 -11.73 2.17 12.24
N ASN A 104 -11.75 1.13 13.06
CA ASN A 104 -12.83 0.79 13.97
C ASN A 104 -12.52 1.11 15.45
N ARG A 105 -11.30 1.59 15.73
CA ARG A 105 -10.83 1.97 17.07
C ARG A 105 -10.49 3.45 17.10
N GLN A 106 -10.38 3.98 18.31
CA GLN A 106 -9.78 5.29 18.50
C GLN A 106 -8.29 5.19 18.16
N SER A 107 -7.86 5.87 17.11
CA SER A 107 -6.55 5.66 16.51
C SER A 107 -5.82 6.94 16.13
N VAL A 108 -4.48 6.85 16.12
CA VAL A 108 -3.58 7.82 15.53
C VAL A 108 -2.84 7.15 14.37
N VAL A 109 -2.97 7.72 13.19
CA VAL A 109 -2.39 7.21 11.96
C VAL A 109 -1.30 8.16 11.47
N PHE A 110 -0.07 7.68 11.41
CA PHE A 110 1.02 8.39 10.75
C PHE A 110 1.07 8.03 9.29
N VAL A 111 1.16 9.05 8.44
CA VAL A 111 1.35 8.84 7.00
C VAL A 111 2.73 9.36 6.63
N ILE A 112 3.63 8.44 6.34
CA ILE A 112 5.02 8.69 6.01
C ILE A 112 5.32 8.35 4.54
N GLY A 113 6.45 8.81 4.02
CA GLY A 113 6.87 8.56 2.63
C GLY A 113 7.67 9.73 2.09
N VAL A 114 8.40 9.56 1.00
CA VAL A 114 9.17 10.64 0.37
C VAL A 114 8.27 11.71 -0.24
N ASN A 115 8.85 12.85 -0.63
CA ASN A 115 8.08 13.89 -1.30
C ASN A 115 7.61 13.43 -2.69
N GLY A 116 6.37 13.79 -3.06
CA GLY A 116 5.80 13.50 -4.38
C GLY A 116 5.15 12.12 -4.53
N VAL A 117 5.21 11.24 -3.52
CA VAL A 117 4.56 9.92 -3.58
C VAL A 117 3.05 9.95 -3.34
N GLY A 118 2.48 11.10 -2.93
CA GLY A 118 1.04 11.26 -2.71
C GLY A 118 0.58 11.16 -1.27
N LYS A 119 1.42 11.43 -0.25
CA LYS A 119 1.05 11.40 1.17
C LYS A 119 -0.18 12.25 1.48
N THR A 120 -0.10 13.55 1.22
CA THR A 120 -1.17 14.51 1.50
C THR A 120 -2.47 14.16 0.77
N THR A 121 -2.36 13.69 -0.48
CA THR A 121 -3.50 13.17 -1.27
C THR A 121 -4.09 11.92 -0.63
N THR A 122 -3.26 10.98 -0.19
CA THR A 122 -3.70 9.76 0.51
C THR A 122 -4.45 10.08 1.79
N ILE A 123 -3.93 11.03 2.60
CA ILE A 123 -4.58 11.49 3.82
C ILE A 123 -5.96 12.06 3.52
N GLY A 124 -6.05 12.93 2.50
CA GLY A 124 -7.32 13.53 2.11
C GLY A 124 -8.36 12.52 1.65
N LYS A 125 -7.93 11.54 0.83
CA LYS A 125 -8.81 10.45 0.37
C LYS A 125 -9.24 9.55 1.52
N LEU A 126 -8.31 9.14 2.38
CA LEU A 126 -8.61 8.31 3.55
C LEU A 126 -9.56 9.02 4.52
N ALA A 127 -9.33 10.32 4.76
CA ALA A 127 -10.22 11.13 5.58
C ALA A 127 -11.65 11.18 5.03
N GLY A 128 -11.80 11.37 3.70
CA GLY A 128 -13.11 11.36 3.05
C GLY A 128 -13.82 10.01 3.19
N LYS A 129 -13.10 8.91 3.01
CA LYS A 129 -13.65 7.54 3.17
C LYS A 129 -14.08 7.26 4.60
N LEU A 130 -13.25 7.57 5.58
CA LEU A 130 -13.59 7.40 7.00
C LEU A 130 -14.78 8.26 7.39
N LYS A 131 -14.85 9.50 6.87
CA LYS A 131 -16.01 10.38 7.07
C LYS A 131 -17.29 9.81 6.48
N ALA A 132 -17.23 9.23 5.27
CA ALA A 132 -18.38 8.56 4.64
C ALA A 132 -18.86 7.34 5.45
N GLN A 133 -17.98 6.72 6.23
CA GLN A 133 -18.29 5.65 7.19
C GLN A 133 -18.79 6.19 8.55
N ASN A 134 -19.13 7.48 8.63
CA ASN A 134 -19.55 8.18 9.86
C ASN A 134 -18.47 8.25 10.94
N ARG A 135 -17.18 8.10 10.60
CA ARG A 135 -16.09 8.31 11.53
C ARG A 135 -15.80 9.80 11.71
N LYS A 136 -15.50 10.19 12.93
CA LYS A 136 -15.06 11.54 13.25
C LYS A 136 -13.56 11.63 13.08
N VAL A 137 -13.12 12.34 12.05
CA VAL A 137 -11.72 12.43 11.63
C VAL A 137 -11.19 13.83 11.90
N ILE A 138 -9.95 13.91 12.39
CA ILE A 138 -9.17 15.14 12.49
C ILE A 138 -7.85 14.93 11.75
N LEU A 139 -7.40 15.97 11.03
CA LEU A 139 -6.11 16.01 10.36
C LEU A 139 -5.11 16.82 11.17
N ALA A 140 -3.85 16.36 11.25
CA ALA A 140 -2.72 17.10 11.79
C ALA A 140 -1.74 17.44 10.66
N ALA A 141 -1.53 18.75 10.39
CA ALA A 141 -0.59 19.25 9.38
C ALA A 141 0.82 19.31 9.96
N ALA A 142 1.45 18.14 10.17
CA ALA A 142 2.79 18.08 10.76
C ALA A 142 3.94 18.14 9.74
N ASP A 143 3.69 18.22 8.41
CA ASP A 143 4.68 18.66 7.42
C ASP A 143 4.81 20.19 7.43
N THR A 144 5.40 20.71 8.48
CA THR A 144 5.50 22.17 8.75
C THR A 144 6.60 22.85 7.95
N PHE A 145 7.44 22.09 7.27
CA PHE A 145 8.57 22.62 6.51
C PHE A 145 8.24 23.03 5.09
N ARG A 146 7.09 22.59 4.60
CA ARG A 146 6.61 22.90 3.24
C ARG A 146 5.34 23.74 3.33
N ALA A 147 5.43 25.05 3.04
CA ALA A 147 4.28 25.95 3.03
C ALA A 147 3.11 25.41 2.21
N ALA A 148 3.40 24.92 1.00
CA ALA A 148 2.40 24.33 0.11
C ALA A 148 1.76 23.03 0.66
N ALA A 149 2.41 22.30 1.59
CA ALA A 149 1.83 21.08 2.15
C ALA A 149 0.64 21.39 3.06
N GLY A 150 0.77 22.42 3.91
CA GLY A 150 -0.33 22.89 4.77
C GLY A 150 -1.53 23.36 3.96
N GLU A 151 -1.31 24.15 2.89
CA GLU A 151 -2.37 24.61 2.01
C GLU A 151 -3.06 23.44 1.27
N GLN A 152 -2.26 22.51 0.74
CA GLN A 152 -2.78 21.31 0.09
C GLN A 152 -3.62 20.44 1.05
N LEU A 153 -3.14 20.23 2.27
CA LEU A 153 -3.89 19.47 3.28
C LEU A 153 -5.19 20.19 3.66
N LYS A 154 -5.17 21.53 3.71
CA LYS A 154 -6.36 22.34 3.97
C LYS A 154 -7.41 22.17 2.88
N GLU A 155 -6.99 22.16 1.62
CA GLU A 155 -7.89 21.91 0.49
C GLU A 155 -8.53 20.52 0.61
N TRP A 156 -7.74 19.49 0.93
CA TRP A 156 -8.26 18.14 1.18
C TRP A 156 -9.20 18.08 2.38
N SER A 157 -8.88 18.80 3.47
CA SER A 157 -9.76 18.87 4.65
C SER A 157 -11.14 19.43 4.29
N ASN A 158 -11.17 20.48 3.45
CA ASN A 158 -12.41 21.08 2.96
C ASN A 158 -13.21 20.09 2.08
N ARG A 159 -12.54 19.43 1.13
CA ARG A 159 -13.18 18.42 0.24
C ARG A 159 -13.74 17.24 1.01
N ALA A 160 -13.00 16.75 2.00
CA ALA A 160 -13.43 15.63 2.84
C ALA A 160 -14.45 16.04 3.93
N GLY A 161 -14.64 17.35 4.17
CA GLY A 161 -15.52 17.86 5.21
C GLY A 161 -15.05 17.50 6.63
N VAL A 162 -13.73 17.48 6.85
CA VAL A 162 -13.09 17.15 8.13
C VAL A 162 -12.29 18.33 8.66
N GLU A 163 -12.05 18.36 9.96
CA GLU A 163 -11.27 19.43 10.59
C GLU A 163 -9.77 19.18 10.46
N MET A 164 -9.01 20.26 10.28
CA MET A 164 -7.55 20.22 10.26
C MET A 164 -6.97 21.10 11.38
N ILE A 165 -6.01 20.56 12.11
CA ILE A 165 -5.17 21.28 13.07
C ILE A 165 -3.80 21.48 12.39
N GLY A 166 -3.34 22.72 12.35
CA GLY A 166 -2.06 23.11 11.77
C GLY A 166 -1.37 24.18 12.60
N GLY A 167 -0.06 24.29 12.41
CA GLY A 167 0.77 25.33 12.97
C GLY A 167 1.15 26.38 11.92
N GLN A 168 1.94 27.39 12.34
CA GLN A 168 2.61 28.29 11.42
C GLN A 168 3.71 27.54 10.65
N GLU A 169 4.10 28.04 9.49
CA GLU A 169 5.23 27.52 8.74
C GLU A 169 6.51 27.49 9.61
N GLY A 170 7.22 26.38 9.61
CA GLY A 170 8.39 26.17 10.45
C GLY A 170 8.10 25.82 11.91
N ALA A 171 6.84 25.68 12.31
CA ALA A 171 6.50 25.20 13.64
C ALA A 171 7.11 23.81 13.92
N ASP A 172 7.30 23.47 15.18
CA ASP A 172 7.73 22.12 15.55
C ASP A 172 6.62 21.11 15.25
N PRO A 173 6.87 20.07 14.40
CA PRO A 173 5.88 19.04 14.09
C PRO A 173 5.25 18.39 15.32
N ALA A 174 6.05 18.17 16.38
CA ALA A 174 5.56 17.58 17.62
C ALA A 174 4.57 18.50 18.38
N SER A 175 4.73 19.83 18.27
CA SER A 175 3.76 20.77 18.86
C SER A 175 2.43 20.75 18.10
N VAL A 176 2.46 20.63 16.76
CA VAL A 176 1.25 20.50 15.95
C VAL A 176 0.51 19.21 16.30
N VAL A 177 1.23 18.10 16.47
CA VAL A 177 0.62 16.83 16.87
C VAL A 177 0.06 16.91 18.30
N TYR A 178 0.73 17.60 19.22
CA TYR A 178 0.21 17.85 20.56
C TYR A 178 -1.14 18.56 20.52
N ASP A 179 -1.24 19.65 19.78
CA ASP A 179 -2.49 20.40 19.62
C ASP A 179 -3.58 19.57 18.95
N ALA A 180 -3.20 18.76 17.95
CA ALA A 180 -4.11 17.86 17.26
C ALA A 180 -4.64 16.74 18.18
N VAL A 181 -3.80 16.17 19.04
CA VAL A 181 -4.22 15.20 20.07
C VAL A 181 -5.18 15.84 21.07
N ALA A 182 -4.87 17.04 21.57
CA ALA A 182 -5.76 17.77 22.47
C ALA A 182 -7.14 18.02 21.81
N ALA A 183 -7.14 18.43 20.53
CA ALA A 183 -8.34 18.61 19.75
C ALA A 183 -9.11 17.28 19.55
N ALA A 184 -8.40 16.19 19.22
CA ALA A 184 -9.01 14.88 19.02
C ALA A 184 -9.70 14.37 20.28
N LYS A 185 -9.08 14.51 21.43
CA LYS A 185 -9.64 14.15 22.74
C LYS A 185 -10.88 15.01 23.06
N ALA A 186 -10.76 16.33 22.96
CA ALA A 186 -11.85 17.26 23.28
C ALA A 186 -13.09 17.03 22.40
N ARG A 187 -12.88 16.65 21.13
CA ARG A 187 -13.94 16.43 20.16
C ARG A 187 -14.37 14.98 20.05
N ARG A 188 -13.74 14.08 20.80
CA ARG A 188 -13.96 12.62 20.72
C ARG A 188 -13.84 12.13 19.28
N ALA A 189 -12.71 12.44 18.64
CA ALA A 189 -12.42 11.95 17.30
C ALA A 189 -12.14 10.44 17.34
N ASP A 190 -12.61 9.74 16.31
CA ASP A 190 -12.31 8.30 16.14
C ASP A 190 -10.91 8.12 15.57
N VAL A 191 -10.52 8.96 14.61
CA VAL A 191 -9.24 8.84 13.92
C VAL A 191 -8.54 10.20 13.81
N LEU A 192 -7.28 10.25 14.22
CA LEU A 192 -6.36 11.35 13.99
C LEU A 192 -5.38 10.96 12.90
N LEU A 193 -5.42 11.62 11.73
CA LEU A 193 -4.49 11.40 10.62
C LEU A 193 -3.39 12.47 10.64
N CYS A 194 -2.12 12.06 10.69
CA CYS A 194 -0.99 12.96 10.77
C CYS A 194 -0.20 12.97 9.44
N ASP A 195 -0.16 14.11 8.74
CA ASP A 195 0.74 14.35 7.60
C ASP A 195 2.14 14.66 8.11
N THR A 196 3.15 13.93 7.66
CA THR A 196 4.53 14.08 8.12
C THR A 196 5.46 14.51 6.99
N ALA A 197 6.60 15.09 7.34
CA ALA A 197 7.62 15.46 6.37
C ALA A 197 8.23 14.24 5.67
N GLY A 198 8.49 14.36 4.35
CA GLY A 198 9.03 13.27 3.52
C GLY A 198 10.56 13.32 3.31
N ARG A 199 11.33 13.59 4.35
CA ARG A 199 12.78 13.87 4.26
C ARG A 199 13.65 12.63 4.50
N LEU A 200 13.46 11.57 3.73
CA LEU A 200 14.20 10.32 3.89
C LEU A 200 15.73 10.50 3.70
N HIS A 201 16.15 11.44 2.83
CA HIS A 201 17.57 11.76 2.63
C HIS A 201 18.28 12.27 3.90
N ASN A 202 17.54 12.67 4.93
CA ASN A 202 18.06 13.01 6.26
C ASN A 202 17.43 12.11 7.32
N LYS A 203 17.72 10.80 7.23
CA LYS A 203 17.20 9.74 8.12
C LYS A 203 17.29 10.12 9.60
N LYS A 204 18.45 10.69 10.02
CA LYS A 204 18.66 11.04 11.43
C LYS A 204 17.65 12.06 11.92
N ASN A 205 17.43 13.13 11.17
CA ASN A 205 16.49 14.18 11.55
C ASN A 205 15.05 13.66 11.52
N LEU A 206 14.69 12.85 10.50
CA LEU A 206 13.37 12.23 10.41
C LEU A 206 13.12 11.30 11.61
N MET A 207 14.10 10.48 11.98
CA MET A 207 14.02 9.58 13.13
C MET A 207 13.84 10.38 14.44
N GLU A 208 14.57 11.46 14.64
CA GLU A 208 14.45 12.32 15.83
C GLU A 208 13.05 12.97 15.88
N GLU A 209 12.56 13.45 14.75
CA GLU A 209 11.21 14.03 14.62
C GLU A 209 10.13 13.01 14.96
N LEU A 210 10.16 11.84 14.34
CA LEU A 210 9.18 10.76 14.60
C LEU A 210 9.24 10.27 16.05
N LYS A 211 10.46 10.13 16.63
CA LYS A 211 10.61 9.80 18.06
C LYS A 211 9.99 10.87 18.96
N LYS A 212 10.15 12.14 18.62
CA LYS A 212 9.58 13.24 19.40
C LYS A 212 8.06 13.24 19.34
N ILE A 213 7.51 13.03 18.14
CA ILE A 213 6.07 12.91 17.94
C ILE A 213 5.53 11.71 18.73
N ASN A 214 6.16 10.54 18.63
CA ASN A 214 5.75 9.35 19.36
C ASN A 214 5.71 9.56 20.87
N ARG A 215 6.71 10.25 21.46
CA ARG A 215 6.70 10.59 22.90
C ARG A 215 5.52 11.48 23.29
N VAL A 216 5.13 12.42 22.42
CA VAL A 216 3.93 13.25 22.65
C VAL A 216 2.71 12.38 22.74
N ILE A 217 2.53 11.47 21.77
CA ILE A 217 1.35 10.60 21.74
C ILE A 217 1.37 9.60 22.89
N ASP A 218 2.52 9.00 23.24
CA ASP A 218 2.64 8.09 24.38
C ASP A 218 2.18 8.74 25.69
N ARG A 219 2.48 10.01 25.85
CA ARG A 219 2.11 10.76 27.03
C ARG A 219 0.67 11.26 27.01
N GLU A 220 0.23 11.80 25.87
CA GLU A 220 -1.05 12.52 25.78
C GLU A 220 -2.20 11.65 25.29
N TYR A 221 -1.90 10.53 24.60
CA TYR A 221 -2.91 9.66 24.00
C TYR A 221 -2.51 8.17 24.07
N PRO A 222 -2.17 7.65 25.29
CA PRO A 222 -1.60 6.31 25.46
C PRO A 222 -2.52 5.18 24.99
N ASP A 223 -3.85 5.36 25.09
CA ASP A 223 -4.85 4.33 24.77
C ASP A 223 -5.19 4.29 23.27
N ALA A 224 -4.71 5.25 22.48
CA ALA A 224 -4.98 5.28 21.03
C ALA A 224 -4.24 4.17 20.30
N PHE A 225 -4.94 3.47 19.42
CA PHE A 225 -4.32 2.51 18.51
C PHE A 225 -3.34 3.24 17.57
N ARG A 226 -2.18 2.64 17.32
CA ARG A 226 -1.12 3.22 16.48
C ARG A 226 -1.11 2.55 15.13
N GLU A 227 -1.15 3.35 14.11
CA GLU A 227 -0.99 2.91 12.73
C GLU A 227 0.07 3.77 12.03
N THR A 228 1.00 3.15 11.33
CA THR A 228 2.00 3.84 10.51
C THR A 228 1.88 3.36 9.07
N LEU A 229 1.36 4.20 8.21
CA LEU A 229 1.20 3.91 6.78
C LEU A 229 2.35 4.55 5.99
N VAL A 230 3.17 3.73 5.32
CA VAL A 230 4.13 4.25 4.35
C VAL A 230 3.46 4.36 2.98
N VAL A 231 3.52 5.54 2.38
CA VAL A 231 3.02 5.80 1.02
C VAL A 231 4.17 5.68 0.04
N LEU A 232 3.98 4.85 -0.97
CA LEU A 232 4.96 4.53 -2.00
C LEU A 232 4.36 4.74 -3.39
N ASP A 233 5.18 5.24 -4.32
CA ASP A 233 4.81 5.40 -5.72
C ASP A 233 5.16 4.13 -6.49
N ALA A 234 4.15 3.37 -6.93
CA ALA A 234 4.31 2.10 -7.63
C ALA A 234 5.09 2.24 -8.96
N THR A 235 5.06 3.41 -9.59
CA THR A 235 5.79 3.65 -10.86
C THR A 235 7.31 3.58 -10.69
N THR A 236 7.80 3.72 -9.46
CA THR A 236 9.25 3.69 -9.15
C THR A 236 9.81 2.27 -9.02
N GLY A 237 8.95 1.24 -8.99
CA GLY A 237 9.37 -0.17 -8.95
C GLY A 237 10.28 -0.48 -7.76
N GLN A 238 11.45 -1.09 -7.99
CA GLN A 238 12.39 -1.47 -6.93
C GLN A 238 12.85 -0.31 -6.03
N ASN A 239 12.77 0.94 -6.50
CA ASN A 239 13.03 2.10 -5.63
C ASN A 239 11.95 2.25 -4.55
N ALA A 240 10.69 1.87 -4.82
CA ALA A 240 9.64 1.87 -3.80
C ALA A 240 9.97 0.87 -2.68
N LEU A 241 10.43 -0.34 -3.03
CA LEU A 241 10.88 -1.35 -2.06
C LEU A 241 12.07 -0.84 -1.23
N ALA A 242 13.06 -0.22 -1.88
CA ALA A 242 14.22 0.36 -1.18
C ALA A 242 13.77 1.44 -0.18
N GLN A 243 12.88 2.35 -0.58
CA GLN A 243 12.30 3.36 0.31
C GLN A 243 11.55 2.73 1.49
N ALA A 244 10.74 1.70 1.25
CA ALA A 244 10.02 1.01 2.32
C ALA A 244 10.97 0.38 3.34
N LYS A 245 12.04 -0.28 2.88
CA LYS A 245 13.11 -0.80 3.75
C LYS A 245 13.75 0.30 4.59
N GLU A 246 14.09 1.43 3.97
CA GLU A 246 14.68 2.56 4.67
C GLU A 246 13.76 3.20 5.73
N PHE A 247 12.47 3.32 5.43
CA PHE A 247 11.49 3.79 6.42
C PHE A 247 11.30 2.80 7.56
N ASN A 248 11.32 1.49 7.28
CA ASN A 248 11.17 0.45 8.29
C ASN A 248 12.36 0.40 9.27
N GLU A 249 13.54 0.91 8.87
CA GLU A 249 14.68 1.13 9.79
C GLU A 249 14.46 2.32 10.74
N VAL A 250 13.55 3.25 10.39
CA VAL A 250 13.31 4.49 11.13
C VAL A 250 12.13 4.36 12.09
N THR A 251 11.09 3.64 11.69
CA THR A 251 9.85 3.46 12.47
C THR A 251 9.18 2.15 12.11
N ASP A 252 8.41 1.60 13.04
CA ASP A 252 7.61 0.40 12.81
C ASP A 252 6.46 0.73 11.83
N ILE A 253 6.59 0.26 10.61
CA ILE A 253 5.55 0.38 9.58
C ILE A 253 4.51 -0.74 9.82
N THR A 254 3.24 -0.38 9.85
CA THR A 254 2.14 -1.33 10.05
C THR A 254 1.31 -1.57 8.78
N GLY A 255 1.51 -0.75 7.76
CA GLY A 255 0.83 -0.90 6.48
C GLY A 255 1.43 -0.06 5.36
N ILE A 256 1.15 -0.48 4.15
CA ILE A 256 1.65 0.12 2.92
C ILE A 256 0.48 0.68 2.12
N VAL A 257 0.67 1.86 1.55
CA VAL A 257 -0.23 2.46 0.56
C VAL A 257 0.53 2.58 -0.75
N LEU A 258 0.06 1.90 -1.79
CA LEU A 258 0.62 2.01 -3.13
C LEU A 258 -0.19 3.00 -3.96
N THR A 259 0.44 4.06 -4.43
CA THR A 259 -0.18 5.08 -5.27
C THR A 259 0.23 4.93 -6.73
N LYS A 260 -0.52 5.60 -7.63
CA LYS A 260 -0.25 5.68 -9.08
C LYS A 260 -0.24 4.31 -9.77
N MET A 261 -1.04 3.38 -9.27
CA MET A 261 -1.17 2.05 -9.85
C MET A 261 -1.78 2.07 -11.26
N ASP A 262 -2.48 3.15 -11.62
CA ASP A 262 -3.06 3.40 -12.94
C ASP A 262 -2.03 3.79 -14.02
N GLY A 263 -0.79 4.10 -13.62
CA GLY A 263 0.27 4.53 -14.55
C GLY A 263 1.48 3.59 -14.60
N THR A 264 1.44 2.42 -13.93
CA THR A 264 2.63 1.59 -13.77
C THR A 264 2.65 0.38 -14.72
N ALA A 265 3.84 0.11 -15.28
CA ALA A 265 4.16 -1.17 -15.91
C ALA A 265 4.82 -2.16 -14.90
N LYS A 266 4.89 -1.79 -13.62
CA LYS A 266 5.61 -2.50 -12.56
C LYS A 266 4.66 -2.93 -11.43
N GLY A 267 3.47 -3.40 -11.79
CA GLY A 267 2.44 -3.78 -10.80
C GLY A 267 2.85 -4.93 -9.88
N GLY A 268 3.73 -5.82 -10.32
CA GLY A 268 4.29 -6.90 -9.50
C GLY A 268 5.03 -6.41 -8.26
N ILE A 269 5.46 -5.15 -8.21
CA ILE A 269 6.14 -4.56 -7.06
C ILE A 269 5.30 -4.64 -5.76
N ALA A 270 3.98 -4.70 -5.85
CA ALA A 270 3.11 -4.88 -4.69
C ALA A 270 3.42 -6.22 -3.98
N VAL A 271 3.61 -7.28 -4.76
CA VAL A 271 3.95 -8.62 -4.25
C VAL A 271 5.35 -8.59 -3.63
N ALA A 272 6.33 -8.01 -4.35
CA ALA A 272 7.71 -7.88 -3.87
C ALA A 272 7.78 -7.17 -2.52
N ILE A 273 7.10 -6.02 -2.37
CA ILE A 273 7.14 -5.21 -1.15
C ILE A 273 6.52 -5.98 0.03
N GLN A 274 5.37 -6.60 -0.16
CA GLN A 274 4.69 -7.34 0.91
C GLN A 274 5.50 -8.57 1.36
N SER A 275 6.02 -9.35 0.42
CA SER A 275 6.85 -10.53 0.72
C SER A 275 8.17 -10.17 1.40
N GLU A 276 8.89 -9.16 0.88
CA GLU A 276 10.20 -8.77 1.41
C GLU A 276 10.13 -8.19 2.82
N LEU A 277 9.08 -7.44 3.14
CA LEU A 277 8.94 -6.74 4.41
C LEU A 277 8.05 -7.47 5.43
N GLY A 278 7.19 -8.36 4.98
CA GLY A 278 6.14 -8.94 5.82
C GLY A 278 5.13 -7.91 6.31
N ILE A 279 5.00 -6.78 5.60
CA ILE A 279 4.10 -5.68 5.93
C ILE A 279 2.96 -5.62 4.90
N PRO A 280 1.69 -5.61 5.33
CA PRO A 280 0.57 -5.69 4.41
C PRO A 280 0.43 -4.44 3.53
N VAL A 281 0.16 -4.64 2.24
CA VAL A 281 -0.38 -3.59 1.38
C VAL A 281 -1.84 -3.37 1.76
N LYS A 282 -2.16 -2.24 2.39
CA LYS A 282 -3.52 -1.97 2.91
C LYS A 282 -4.38 -1.18 1.94
N TYR A 283 -3.78 -0.29 1.16
CA TYR A 283 -4.53 0.55 0.22
C TYR A 283 -3.83 0.67 -1.12
N ILE A 284 -4.64 0.79 -2.16
CA ILE A 284 -4.20 1.10 -3.54
C ILE A 284 -4.86 2.39 -4.00
N GLY A 285 -4.05 3.27 -4.62
CA GLY A 285 -4.50 4.50 -5.24
C GLY A 285 -4.36 4.46 -6.76
N VAL A 286 -5.46 4.81 -7.46
CA VAL A 286 -5.55 4.92 -8.93
C VAL A 286 -6.24 6.21 -9.31
N GLY A 287 -5.53 7.28 -9.56
CA GLY A 287 -6.11 8.58 -9.91
C GLY A 287 -6.25 9.56 -8.75
N GLU A 288 -7.06 10.63 -8.90
CA GLU A 288 -6.98 11.84 -8.08
C GLU A 288 -8.22 12.10 -7.20
N THR A 289 -9.33 11.38 -7.39
CA THR A 289 -10.56 11.58 -6.59
C THR A 289 -10.54 10.82 -5.26
N ILE A 290 -11.44 11.15 -4.34
CA ILE A 290 -11.56 10.45 -3.04
C ILE A 290 -11.77 8.95 -3.25
N ASP A 291 -12.57 8.58 -4.25
CA ASP A 291 -12.92 7.19 -4.54
C ASP A 291 -11.78 6.40 -5.20
N ASP A 292 -10.72 7.09 -5.64
CA ASP A 292 -9.53 6.49 -6.25
C ASP A 292 -8.51 5.94 -5.24
N LEU A 293 -8.83 5.89 -3.97
CA LEU A 293 -8.13 5.12 -2.94
C LEU A 293 -9.05 4.00 -2.44
N GLN A 294 -8.67 2.76 -2.56
CA GLN A 294 -9.45 1.61 -2.07
C GLN A 294 -8.63 0.73 -1.14
N LYS A 295 -9.33 0.00 -0.25
CA LYS A 295 -8.72 -1.09 0.50
C LYS A 295 -8.16 -2.10 -0.49
N PHE A 296 -7.02 -2.67 -0.15
CA PHE A 296 -6.44 -3.73 -0.94
C PHE A 296 -7.35 -4.97 -0.88
N ASP A 297 -7.60 -5.53 -2.04
CA ASP A 297 -8.33 -6.78 -2.24
C ASP A 297 -7.44 -7.68 -3.07
N SER A 298 -6.97 -8.78 -2.47
CA SER A 298 -6.01 -9.71 -3.10
C SER A 298 -6.62 -10.39 -4.33
N GLU A 299 -7.92 -10.72 -4.28
CA GLU A 299 -8.62 -11.33 -5.40
C GLU A 299 -8.74 -10.36 -6.57
N GLU A 300 -9.24 -9.13 -6.32
CA GLU A 300 -9.36 -8.10 -7.36
C GLU A 300 -7.99 -7.74 -7.96
N PHE A 301 -6.93 -7.66 -7.13
CA PHE A 301 -5.58 -7.34 -7.57
C PHE A 301 -5.00 -8.45 -8.45
N VAL A 302 -5.06 -9.70 -8.00
CA VAL A 302 -4.53 -10.87 -8.74
C VAL A 302 -5.33 -11.07 -10.03
N ASN A 303 -6.64 -10.89 -9.99
CA ASN A 303 -7.46 -10.93 -11.21
C ASN A 303 -7.04 -9.84 -12.20
N ALA A 304 -6.75 -8.61 -11.75
CA ALA A 304 -6.27 -7.54 -12.63
C ALA A 304 -4.88 -7.83 -13.21
N LEU A 305 -4.04 -8.58 -12.48
CA LEU A 305 -2.66 -8.89 -12.86
C LEU A 305 -2.55 -10.07 -13.84
N PHE A 306 -3.46 -11.05 -13.78
CA PHE A 306 -3.33 -12.33 -14.51
C PHE A 306 -4.44 -12.62 -15.52
N TYR A 307 -5.61 -11.97 -15.42
CA TYR A 307 -6.73 -12.25 -16.32
C TYR A 307 -7.11 -11.02 -17.15
N ARG A 308 -7.41 -11.24 -18.42
CA ARG A 308 -8.07 -10.25 -19.26
C ARG A 308 -9.55 -10.11 -18.83
N GLU A 309 -10.17 -8.98 -19.16
CA GLU A 309 -11.57 -8.70 -18.75
C GLU A 309 -12.56 -9.80 -19.18
N GLU A 310 -12.26 -10.49 -20.28
CA GLU A 310 -13.05 -11.57 -20.89
C GLU A 310 -12.79 -12.96 -20.28
N GLU A 311 -11.69 -13.13 -19.53
CA GLU A 311 -11.20 -14.42 -19.02
C GLU A 311 -11.46 -14.62 -17.52
N ARG A 312 -12.19 -13.72 -16.89
CA ARG A 312 -12.39 -13.76 -15.43
C ARG A 312 -13.29 -14.90 -15.00
N PRO A 313 -12.91 -15.61 -13.92
CA PRO A 313 -13.74 -16.65 -13.34
C PRO A 313 -15.07 -16.14 -12.77
#